data_1f858dddccdbbe1b5f485dddfde99df2
#
_entry.id   1f858dddccdbbe1b5f485dddfde99df2
#
_cell.length_a   1.000
_cell.length_b   1.000
_cell.length_c   1.000
_cell.angle_alpha   90.00
_cell.angle_beta   90.00
_cell.angle_gamma   90.00
#
_symmetry.space_group_name_H-M   'P 1'
#
loop_
_entity.id
_entity.type
_entity.pdbx_description
1 polymer ?
#
loop_
_entity_poly.entity_id
_entity_poly.type
_entity_poly.pdbx_seq_one_letter_code
_entity_poly.pdbx_strand_id
1 'polypeptide(L)'
;MKHRSYKGKLLYLTDGEGEMGRETFHITIQPDGKRTMRVTCEMDDDHLIRDVILTVNKNWYPLDAFVQLNIEGKHVGNTWYRFTDHTAECVGYTAKEGRFSQRFNSDHRIRFFGAHPLHGDAWGLAIWKRDKDKDPSELGMCFASSHLPNGGSGPMLEPA
;
A
#
# COMPACT_ATOMS: atom_id res chain seq x y z
N MET A 1 -25.74 -12.97 0.54
CA MET A 1 -25.25 -12.14 1.67
C MET A 1 -24.66 -10.86 1.07
N LYS A 2 -24.95 -9.68 1.66
CA LYS A 2 -24.46 -8.40 1.11
C LYS A 2 -23.07 -8.08 1.67
N HIS A 3 -22.23 -7.40 0.88
CA HIS A 3 -20.98 -6.83 1.37
C HIS A 3 -21.25 -5.67 2.35
N ARG A 4 -20.26 -5.33 3.18
CA ARG A 4 -20.26 -4.13 4.02
C ARG A 4 -19.28 -3.12 3.47
N SER A 5 -19.59 -1.83 3.60
CA SER A 5 -18.74 -0.73 3.15
C SER A 5 -18.55 0.31 4.24
N TYR A 6 -17.35 0.85 4.31
CA TYR A 6 -16.95 1.93 5.22
C TYR A 6 -16.22 2.99 4.42
N LYS A 7 -16.43 4.25 4.77
CA LYS A 7 -15.75 5.41 4.18
C LYS A 7 -15.26 6.31 5.29
N GLY A 8 -14.16 6.98 5.06
CA GLY A 8 -13.62 7.95 5.99
C GLY A 8 -12.58 8.85 5.37
N LYS A 9 -12.12 9.79 6.18
CA LYS A 9 -11.06 10.73 5.86
C LYS A 9 -10.10 10.81 7.04
N LEU A 10 -8.80 10.84 6.77
CA LEU A 10 -7.75 11.20 7.72
C LEU A 10 -7.18 12.55 7.31
N LEU A 11 -6.77 13.34 8.27
CA LEU A 11 -6.06 14.60 8.06
C LEU A 11 -4.66 14.48 8.64
N TYR A 12 -3.67 14.91 7.88
CA TYR A 12 -2.30 15.12 8.34
C TYR A 12 -2.18 16.56 8.80
N LEU A 13 -1.88 16.76 10.05
CA LEU A 13 -1.78 18.08 10.66
C LEU A 13 -0.37 18.30 11.18
N THR A 14 0.17 19.49 10.99
CA THR A 14 1.38 19.97 11.65
C THR A 14 1.05 20.95 12.75
N ASP A 15 1.82 20.95 13.84
CA ASP A 15 1.67 21.88 14.93
C ASP A 15 1.87 23.32 14.43
N GLY A 16 0.78 24.09 14.39
CA GLY A 16 0.78 25.52 14.05
C GLY A 16 0.66 25.87 12.56
N GLU A 17 0.77 24.91 11.63
CA GLU A 17 0.73 25.18 10.19
C GLU A 17 -0.57 24.70 9.50
N GLY A 18 -1.38 23.91 10.21
CA GLY A 18 -2.67 23.43 9.69
C GLY A 18 -2.61 22.09 8.98
N GLU A 19 -3.45 21.91 7.97
CA GLU A 19 -3.55 20.66 7.18
C GLU A 19 -2.42 20.62 6.14
N MET A 20 -1.55 19.60 6.19
CA MET A 20 -0.48 19.36 5.23
C MET A 20 -0.83 18.25 4.23
N GLY A 21 -1.93 17.55 4.45
CA GLY A 21 -2.37 16.50 3.57
C GLY A 21 -3.56 15.73 4.13
N ARG A 22 -4.05 14.79 3.35
CA ARG A 22 -5.24 14.01 3.69
C ARG A 22 -5.27 12.65 3.01
N GLU A 23 -6.00 11.72 3.60
CA GLU A 23 -6.40 10.48 2.97
C GLU A 23 -7.93 10.36 2.94
N THR A 24 -8.46 10.03 1.78
CA THR A 24 -9.86 9.61 1.63
C THR A 24 -9.89 8.13 1.33
N PHE A 25 -10.62 7.34 2.11
CA PHE A 25 -10.65 5.90 1.94
C PHE A 25 -12.05 5.32 1.85
N HIS A 26 -12.12 4.20 1.14
CA HIS A 26 -13.30 3.35 1.04
C HIS A 26 -12.91 1.89 1.20
N ILE A 27 -13.44 1.23 2.23
CA ILE A 27 -13.23 -0.19 2.48
C ILE A 27 -14.49 -0.98 2.14
N THR A 28 -14.32 -2.09 1.42
CA THR A 28 -15.37 -3.07 1.17
C THR A 28 -14.99 -4.39 1.81
N ILE A 29 -15.88 -4.97 2.60
CA ILE A 29 -15.73 -6.32 3.17
C ILE A 29 -16.71 -7.25 2.46
N GLN A 30 -16.16 -8.24 1.76
CA GLN A 30 -16.92 -9.24 1.03
C GLN A 30 -17.53 -10.29 1.97
N PRO A 31 -18.57 -11.04 1.56
CA PRO A 31 -19.17 -12.09 2.37
C PRO A 31 -18.20 -13.22 2.78
N ASP A 32 -17.18 -13.48 1.96
CA ASP A 32 -16.13 -14.47 2.23
C ASP A 32 -15.03 -13.96 3.18
N GLY A 33 -15.16 -12.71 3.64
CA GLY A 33 -14.22 -12.06 4.54
C GLY A 33 -13.05 -11.34 3.87
N LYS A 34 -12.91 -11.36 2.54
CA LYS A 34 -11.96 -10.52 1.81
C LYS A 34 -12.26 -9.06 2.06
N ARG A 35 -11.22 -8.24 2.11
CA ARG A 35 -11.32 -6.79 2.30
C ARG A 35 -10.56 -6.10 1.19
N THR A 36 -11.21 -5.14 0.55
CA THR A 36 -10.56 -4.25 -0.42
C THR A 36 -10.63 -2.82 0.10
N MET A 37 -9.47 -2.21 0.23
CA MET A 37 -9.29 -0.80 0.54
C MET A 37 -8.99 -0.03 -0.75
N ARG A 38 -9.57 1.14 -0.88
CA ARG A 38 -9.26 2.14 -1.90
C ARG A 38 -8.95 3.42 -1.18
N VAL A 39 -7.78 3.99 -1.42
CA VAL A 39 -7.32 5.21 -0.76
C VAL A 39 -6.76 6.16 -1.80
N THR A 40 -7.15 7.42 -1.69
CA THR A 40 -6.42 8.53 -2.30
C THR A 40 -5.73 9.28 -1.17
N CYS A 41 -4.40 9.33 -1.22
CA CYS A 41 -3.55 10.09 -0.31
C CYS A 41 -3.02 11.31 -1.04
N GLU A 42 -3.25 12.48 -0.46
CA GLU A 42 -2.82 13.79 -0.98
C GLU A 42 -1.89 14.42 0.05
N MET A 43 -0.67 14.76 -0.36
CA MET A 43 0.32 15.47 0.45
C MET A 43 0.59 16.81 -0.23
N ASP A 44 0.09 17.89 0.40
CA ASP A 44 0.08 19.22 -0.22
C ASP A 44 1.51 19.79 -0.34
N ASP A 45 2.33 19.60 0.68
CA ASP A 45 3.73 20.09 0.69
C ASP A 45 4.60 19.39 -0.35
N ASP A 46 4.35 18.12 -0.62
CA ASP A 46 5.07 17.33 -1.62
C ASP A 46 4.42 17.40 -3.01
N HIS A 47 3.31 18.12 -3.17
CA HIS A 47 2.48 18.16 -4.38
C HIS A 47 2.17 16.75 -4.91
N LEU A 48 1.89 15.82 -3.99
CA LEU A 48 1.78 14.39 -4.26
C LEU A 48 0.33 13.94 -4.16
N ILE A 49 -0.06 13.11 -5.14
CA ILE A 49 -1.29 12.32 -5.08
C ILE A 49 -0.91 10.86 -5.31
N ARG A 50 -1.32 10.01 -4.37
CA ARG A 50 -1.15 8.55 -4.45
C ARG A 50 -2.50 7.88 -4.35
N ASP A 51 -2.83 7.10 -5.36
CA ASP A 51 -3.98 6.22 -5.36
C ASP A 51 -3.55 4.79 -5.08
N VAL A 52 -4.21 4.14 -4.13
CA VAL A 52 -3.92 2.76 -3.73
C VAL A 52 -5.20 1.95 -3.69
N ILE A 53 -5.14 0.76 -4.28
CA ILE A 53 -6.11 -0.30 -4.06
C ILE A 53 -5.34 -1.48 -3.46
N LEU A 54 -5.78 -1.99 -2.33
CA LEU A 54 -5.18 -3.15 -1.66
C LEU A 54 -6.27 -4.15 -1.28
N THR A 55 -6.12 -5.38 -1.71
CA THR A 55 -7.00 -6.49 -1.32
C THR A 55 -6.27 -7.46 -0.41
N VAL A 56 -6.88 -7.79 0.71
CA VAL A 56 -6.41 -8.82 1.64
C VAL A 56 -7.47 -9.90 1.83
N ASN A 57 -7.03 -11.12 2.15
CA ASN A 57 -7.94 -12.21 2.48
C ASN A 57 -8.55 -12.05 3.89
N LYS A 58 -9.38 -13.01 4.30
CA LYS A 58 -10.03 -13.00 5.63
C LYS A 58 -9.04 -13.00 6.81
N ASN A 59 -7.81 -13.45 6.58
CA ASN A 59 -6.73 -13.50 7.56
C ASN A 59 -5.76 -12.31 7.44
N TRP A 60 -6.13 -11.27 6.68
CA TRP A 60 -5.35 -10.04 6.45
C TRP A 60 -4.08 -10.22 5.60
N TYR A 61 -3.86 -11.38 4.96
CA TYR A 61 -2.73 -11.55 4.05
C TYR A 61 -3.02 -10.85 2.71
N PRO A 62 -2.04 -10.13 2.14
CA PRO A 62 -2.22 -9.45 0.86
C PRO A 62 -2.49 -10.45 -0.27
N LEU A 63 -3.35 -10.09 -1.19
CA LEU A 63 -3.67 -10.85 -2.40
C LEU A 63 -3.22 -10.10 -3.65
N ASP A 64 -3.57 -8.86 -3.74
CA ASP A 64 -3.23 -7.95 -4.84
C ASP A 64 -3.24 -6.50 -4.37
N ALA A 65 -2.50 -5.66 -5.09
CA ALA A 65 -2.56 -4.22 -4.92
C ALA A 65 -2.35 -3.50 -6.25
N PHE A 66 -2.79 -2.25 -6.29
CA PHE A 66 -2.48 -1.30 -7.34
C PHE A 66 -2.06 0.02 -6.69
N VAL A 67 -0.97 0.59 -7.17
CA VAL A 67 -0.48 1.89 -6.72
C VAL A 67 -0.26 2.77 -7.93
N GLN A 68 -0.79 3.98 -7.91
CA GLN A 68 -0.52 5.03 -8.88
C GLN A 68 -0.01 6.27 -8.17
N LEU A 69 0.97 6.94 -8.78
CA LEU A 69 1.64 8.08 -8.19
C LEU A 69 1.72 9.23 -9.18
N ASN A 70 1.29 10.41 -8.73
CA ASN A 70 1.45 11.68 -9.41
C ASN A 70 2.17 12.66 -8.48
N ILE A 71 3.14 13.40 -8.99
CA ILE A 71 3.89 14.43 -8.28
C ILE A 71 3.91 15.68 -9.16
N GLU A 72 3.61 16.85 -8.58
CA GLU A 72 3.52 18.12 -9.31
C GLU A 72 2.63 18.05 -10.56
N GLY A 73 1.52 17.31 -10.46
CA GLY A 73 0.60 17.10 -11.57
C GLY A 73 1.11 16.18 -12.68
N LYS A 74 2.30 15.59 -12.55
CA LYS A 74 2.89 14.67 -13.52
C LYS A 74 2.72 13.23 -13.07
N HIS A 75 2.36 12.34 -14.00
CA HIS A 75 2.33 10.91 -13.73
C HIS A 75 3.75 10.36 -13.55
N VAL A 76 4.06 9.84 -12.37
CA VAL A 76 5.37 9.25 -12.04
C VAL A 76 5.40 7.76 -12.36
N GLY A 77 4.30 7.04 -12.09
CA GLY A 77 4.20 5.63 -12.39
C GLY A 77 2.96 4.96 -11.81
N ASN A 78 2.77 3.74 -12.24
CA ASN A 78 1.75 2.85 -11.69
C ASN A 78 2.25 1.41 -11.68
N THR A 79 1.76 0.62 -10.73
CA THR A 79 2.20 -0.75 -10.53
C THR A 79 1.08 -1.62 -9.99
N TRP A 80 0.92 -2.79 -10.60
CA TRP A 80 0.13 -3.89 -10.09
C TRP A 80 1.01 -4.85 -9.34
N TYR A 81 0.56 -5.25 -8.14
CA TYR A 81 1.22 -6.22 -7.28
C TYR A 81 0.32 -7.44 -7.12
N ARG A 82 0.93 -8.60 -7.06
CA ARG A 82 0.26 -9.86 -6.78
C ARG A 82 1.06 -10.65 -5.75
N PHE A 83 0.34 -11.27 -4.82
CA PHE A 83 0.95 -11.97 -3.71
C PHE A 83 0.46 -13.41 -3.63
N THR A 84 1.38 -14.30 -3.32
CA THR A 84 1.11 -15.67 -2.85
C THR A 84 1.68 -15.80 -1.44
N ASP A 85 1.68 -17.02 -0.88
CA ASP A 85 2.23 -17.23 0.46
C ASP A 85 3.72 -16.84 0.55
N HIS A 86 4.49 -17.05 -0.52
CA HIS A 86 5.95 -16.88 -0.52
C HIS A 86 6.47 -16.02 -1.70
N THR A 87 5.60 -15.44 -2.48
CA THR A 87 6.03 -14.67 -3.65
C THR A 87 5.27 -13.36 -3.74
N ALA A 88 5.99 -12.28 -3.97
CA ALA A 88 5.45 -11.01 -4.42
C ALA A 88 5.94 -10.74 -5.86
N GLU A 89 5.01 -10.41 -6.73
CA GLU A 89 5.29 -10.04 -8.11
C GLU A 89 4.70 -8.68 -8.40
N CYS A 90 5.36 -7.91 -9.24
CA CYS A 90 4.75 -6.70 -9.76
C CYS A 90 5.07 -6.47 -11.23
N VAL A 91 4.16 -5.80 -11.90
CA VAL A 91 4.32 -5.29 -13.24
C VAL A 91 3.83 -3.85 -13.29
N GLY A 92 4.58 -2.98 -13.93
CA GLY A 92 4.25 -1.57 -13.91
C GLY A 92 4.97 -0.76 -14.96
N TYR A 93 4.82 0.53 -14.78
CA TYR A 93 5.48 1.57 -15.57
C TYR A 93 5.90 2.71 -14.64
N THR A 94 7.11 3.21 -14.84
CA THR A 94 7.53 4.48 -14.26
C THR A 94 8.03 5.42 -15.35
N ALA A 95 7.89 6.73 -15.14
CA ALA A 95 8.39 7.72 -16.08
C ALA A 95 9.91 7.63 -16.26
N LYS A 96 10.63 7.14 -15.25
CA LYS A 96 12.09 7.01 -15.23
C LYS A 96 12.57 5.71 -15.89
N GLU A 97 11.97 4.57 -15.58
CA GLU A 97 12.44 3.25 -16.00
C GLU A 97 11.66 2.68 -17.20
N GLY A 98 10.49 3.27 -17.54
CA GLY A 98 9.59 2.68 -18.51
C GLY A 98 8.82 1.49 -17.94
N ARG A 99 8.55 0.48 -18.76
CA ARG A 99 7.89 -0.77 -18.32
C ARG A 99 8.86 -1.64 -17.55
N PHE A 100 8.40 -2.21 -16.45
CA PHE A 100 9.18 -3.10 -15.62
C PHE A 100 8.35 -4.26 -15.09
N SER A 101 9.06 -5.31 -14.65
CA SER A 101 8.51 -6.45 -13.93
C SER A 101 9.52 -6.88 -12.89
N GLN A 102 9.03 -7.15 -11.67
CA GLN A 102 9.85 -7.63 -10.57
C GLN A 102 9.20 -8.84 -9.92
N ARG A 103 10.02 -9.72 -9.37
CA ARG A 103 9.60 -10.85 -8.55
C ARG A 103 10.51 -10.99 -7.34
N PHE A 104 9.90 -11.15 -6.18
CA PHE A 104 10.55 -11.42 -4.91
C PHE A 104 10.03 -12.75 -4.37
N ASN A 105 10.95 -13.63 -3.96
CA ASN A 105 10.63 -14.87 -3.26
C ASN A 105 11.08 -14.73 -1.82
N SER A 106 10.19 -15.04 -0.89
CA SER A 106 10.45 -14.96 0.55
C SER A 106 10.51 -16.35 1.16
N ASP A 107 11.48 -16.58 2.06
CA ASP A 107 11.54 -17.79 2.88
C ASP A 107 10.40 -17.86 3.88
N HIS A 108 9.86 -16.70 4.25
CA HIS A 108 8.71 -16.56 5.13
C HIS A 108 7.44 -16.23 4.35
N ARG A 109 6.28 -16.60 4.91
CA ARG A 109 5.01 -16.23 4.32
C ARG A 109 4.89 -14.70 4.25
N ILE A 110 4.54 -14.17 3.08
CA ILE A 110 4.27 -12.75 2.90
C ILE A 110 2.98 -12.40 3.65
N ARG A 111 3.11 -11.57 4.67
CA ARG A 111 2.05 -11.23 5.61
C ARG A 111 1.56 -9.81 5.49
N PHE A 112 2.41 -8.94 4.96
CA PHE A 112 2.12 -7.51 4.90
C PHE A 112 2.64 -6.89 3.59
N PHE A 113 1.87 -5.94 3.08
CA PHE A 113 2.27 -5.06 2.01
C PHE A 113 1.94 -3.62 2.40
N GLY A 114 2.97 -2.80 2.54
CA GLY A 114 2.88 -1.36 2.81
C GLY A 114 2.89 -0.56 1.52
N ALA A 115 1.91 0.31 1.35
CA ALA A 115 1.80 1.17 0.17
C ALA A 115 1.83 2.67 0.54
N HIS A 116 2.29 2.97 1.74
CA HIS A 116 2.49 4.29 2.36
C HIS A 116 1.26 5.08 2.83
N PRO A 117 0.01 4.95 2.33
CA PRO A 117 -1.10 5.57 3.04
C PRO A 117 -1.19 5.04 4.47
N LEU A 118 -1.32 5.95 5.44
CA LEU A 118 -1.38 5.61 6.87
C LEU A 118 -2.52 4.62 7.19
N HIS A 119 -3.64 4.74 6.46
CA HIS A 119 -4.75 3.80 6.61
C HIS A 119 -4.37 2.37 6.20
N GLY A 120 -3.54 2.22 5.15
CA GLY A 120 -3.00 0.92 4.74
C GLY A 120 -2.05 0.34 5.78
N ASP A 121 -1.20 1.17 6.35
CA ASP A 121 -0.25 0.76 7.39
C ASP A 121 -0.98 0.33 8.67
N ALA A 122 -2.11 0.98 8.99
CA ALA A 122 -2.96 0.56 10.11
C ALA A 122 -3.49 -0.88 9.97
N TRP A 123 -3.60 -1.42 8.75
CA TRP A 123 -3.94 -2.83 8.56
C TRP A 123 -2.82 -3.77 9.01
N GLY A 124 -1.58 -3.30 9.01
CA GLY A 124 -0.45 -4.01 9.61
C GLY A 124 -0.63 -4.28 11.10
N LEU A 125 -1.33 -3.39 11.82
CA LEU A 125 -1.62 -3.59 13.23
C LEU A 125 -2.50 -4.82 13.48
N ALA A 126 -3.41 -5.18 12.56
CA ALA A 126 -4.22 -6.39 12.67
C ALA A 126 -3.37 -7.66 12.58
N ILE A 127 -2.33 -7.61 11.72
CA ILE A 127 -1.37 -8.70 11.53
C ILE A 127 -0.45 -8.79 12.74
N TRP A 128 0.10 -7.66 13.17
CA TRP A 128 0.98 -7.58 14.33
C TRP A 128 0.28 -8.07 15.60
N LYS A 129 -0.98 -7.66 15.84
CA LYS A 129 -1.76 -8.13 16.99
C LYS A 129 -1.99 -9.65 16.99
N ARG A 130 -2.18 -10.23 15.81
CA ARG A 130 -2.34 -11.69 15.65
C ARG A 130 -1.04 -12.46 15.85
N ASP A 131 0.05 -11.90 15.33
CA ASP A 131 1.37 -12.55 15.25
C ASP A 131 2.38 -11.94 16.26
N LYS A 132 1.88 -11.30 17.32
CA LYS A 132 2.68 -10.56 18.32
C LYS A 132 3.80 -11.37 18.98
N ASP A 133 3.65 -12.70 19.00
CA ASP A 133 4.62 -13.61 19.62
C ASP A 133 5.66 -14.13 18.62
N LYS A 134 5.64 -13.64 17.37
CA LYS A 134 6.62 -13.98 16.33
C LYS A 134 7.73 -12.95 16.28
N ASP A 135 8.92 -13.42 15.93
CA ASP A 135 10.03 -12.52 15.61
C ASP A 135 9.65 -11.64 14.40
N PRO A 136 9.84 -10.31 14.47
CA PRO A 136 9.59 -9.42 13.34
C PRO A 136 10.30 -9.84 12.05
N SER A 137 11.49 -10.45 12.13
CA SER A 137 12.24 -10.98 10.98
C SER A 137 11.54 -12.15 10.27
N GLU A 138 10.62 -12.85 10.96
CA GLU A 138 9.80 -13.92 10.39
C GLU A 138 8.52 -13.40 9.71
N LEU A 139 8.26 -12.10 9.80
CA LEU A 139 7.14 -11.47 9.13
C LEU A 139 7.60 -11.12 7.72
N GLY A 140 7.23 -11.93 6.73
CA GLY A 140 7.46 -11.61 5.33
C GLY A 140 6.75 -10.30 4.99
N MET A 141 7.51 -9.21 4.92
CA MET A 141 7.01 -7.88 4.60
C MET A 141 7.56 -7.43 3.26
N CYS A 142 6.77 -6.67 2.53
CA CYS A 142 7.20 -5.97 1.34
C CYS A 142 6.45 -4.65 1.19
N PHE A 143 7.03 -3.73 0.45
CA PHE A 143 6.52 -2.38 0.29
C PHE A 143 6.50 -1.97 -1.18
N ALA A 144 5.60 -1.06 -1.53
CA ALA A 144 5.81 -0.23 -2.70
C ALA A 144 6.94 0.75 -2.38
N SER A 145 7.93 0.88 -3.25
CA SER A 145 9.05 1.77 -2.98
C SER A 145 8.58 3.20 -2.77
N SER A 146 9.27 3.87 -1.87
CA SER A 146 9.08 5.30 -1.63
C SER A 146 9.48 6.07 -2.90
N HIS A 147 8.72 7.10 -3.18
CA HIS A 147 8.99 8.05 -4.25
C HIS A 147 9.60 9.34 -3.72
N LEU A 148 10.15 9.32 -2.52
CA LEU A 148 10.71 10.51 -1.90
C LEU A 148 11.58 11.30 -2.87
N PRO A 149 11.63 12.64 -2.75
CA PRO A 149 12.28 13.54 -3.73
C PRO A 149 13.71 13.19 -4.10
N ASN A 150 14.34 12.34 -3.30
CA ASN A 150 15.74 11.91 -3.44
C ASN A 150 15.98 10.80 -4.49
N GLY A 151 15.02 10.53 -5.37
CA GLY A 151 15.26 9.71 -6.55
C GLY A 151 14.64 8.33 -6.57
N GLY A 152 13.55 8.12 -5.87
CA GLY A 152 12.74 6.91 -6.02
C GLY A 152 12.25 6.73 -7.45
N SER A 153 12.31 5.50 -7.95
CA SER A 153 11.91 5.19 -9.34
C SER A 153 10.38 5.14 -9.54
N GLY A 154 9.60 5.44 -8.49
CA GLY A 154 8.16 5.25 -8.47
C GLY A 154 7.76 3.95 -7.74
N PRO A 155 6.50 3.51 -7.83
CA PRO A 155 5.95 2.43 -6.99
C PRO A 155 6.44 1.03 -7.42
N MET A 156 7.73 0.76 -7.25
CA MET A 156 8.35 -0.53 -7.47
C MET A 156 8.24 -1.41 -6.21
N LEU A 157 8.54 -2.70 -6.32
CA LEU A 157 8.50 -3.64 -5.20
C LEU A 157 9.81 -3.59 -4.42
N GLU A 158 9.72 -3.37 -3.11
CA GLU A 158 10.83 -3.44 -2.16
C GLU A 158 10.53 -4.52 -1.10
N PRO A 159 11.36 -5.56 -0.99
CA PRO A 159 11.35 -6.45 0.17
C PRO A 159 11.88 -5.72 1.40
N ALA A 160 11.32 -6.03 2.58
CA ALA A 160 11.82 -5.55 3.87
C ALA A 160 12.88 -6.48 4.42
#